data_adcd026a3f00c63fa0c9a3b10b4ac22b
#
_entry.id   adcd026a3f00c63fa0c9a3b10b4ac22b
#
_cell.length_a   1.000
_cell.length_b   1.000
_cell.length_c   1.000
_cell.angle_alpha   90.00
_cell.angle_beta   90.00
_cell.angle_gamma   90.00
#
_symmetry.space_group_name_H-M   'P 1'
#
loop_
_entity.id
_entity.type
_entity.pdbx_description
1 polymer ?
#
loop_
_entity_poly.entity_id
_entity_poly.type
_entity_poly.pdbx_seq_one_letter_code
_entity_poly.pdbx_strand_id
1 'polypeptide(L)'
;MRCHGPILLGLLGLAVCCGCAATDDGSPPPAAKTAPAKAKKGRRAKPAPAVAEPTPAAAPPPPASAEPAAPACPEGMALVEGDHCRAVEQRCLEQLSAADGGADENRCAKFEASKCTSTAPEPRKMRFCMDRYEYPGKVGEKPMTLVSWTDAERVCASHGKRLCTESEFTFACEGEKMLPYTYGYERDAKKCNIDKPYLTPQKHLLPYDQCLANPACAAEYARVDGREPIGSHPECVSPFGIYDLNGNANEWVSQPWKNP
;
A
#
# COMPACT_ATOMS: atom_id res chain seq x y z
N MET A 1 2.04 -11.15 -11.50
CA MET A 1 0.89 -10.79 -10.62
C MET A 1 0.31 -9.50 -11.15
N ARG A 2 -1.00 -9.33 -11.07
CA ARG A 2 -1.67 -8.06 -11.32
C ARG A 2 -1.86 -7.37 -9.99
N CYS A 3 -1.99 -6.04 -9.97
CA CYS A 3 -2.38 -5.30 -8.77
C CYS A 3 -3.72 -5.81 -8.17
N HIS A 4 -4.59 -6.35 -9.04
CA HIS A 4 -5.89 -6.95 -8.70
C HIS A 4 -5.89 -8.42 -9.11
N GLY A 5 -5.44 -9.31 -8.28
CA GLY A 5 -5.43 -10.74 -8.56
C GLY A 5 -5.62 -11.55 -7.30
N PRO A 6 -6.17 -12.78 -7.38
CA PRO A 6 -6.19 -13.64 -6.23
C PRO A 6 -4.75 -13.80 -5.73
N ILE A 7 -4.56 -13.53 -4.44
CA ILE A 7 -3.31 -13.81 -3.74
C ILE A 7 -3.17 -15.33 -3.77
N LEU A 8 -2.50 -15.86 -4.79
CA LEU A 8 -2.13 -17.27 -4.82
C LEU A 8 -1.20 -17.50 -3.64
N LEU A 9 -1.69 -18.26 -2.67
CA LEU A 9 -0.91 -18.82 -1.57
C LEU A 9 0.16 -19.76 -2.14
N GLY A 10 1.15 -19.20 -2.80
CA GLY A 10 2.42 -19.89 -3.07
C GLY A 10 3.20 -19.91 -1.76
N LEU A 11 3.49 -21.09 -1.26
CA LEU A 11 4.13 -21.37 0.04
C LEU A 11 5.56 -20.81 0.21
N LEU A 12 6.05 -19.95 -0.68
CA LEU A 12 7.43 -19.47 -0.68
C LEU A 12 7.50 -17.99 -1.02
N GLY A 13 7.98 -17.23 -0.08
CA GLY A 13 8.34 -15.84 -0.29
C GLY A 13 7.27 -14.84 0.14
N LEU A 14 6.73 -14.98 1.35
CA LEU A 14 5.95 -13.90 1.97
C LEU A 14 6.95 -12.91 2.58
N ALA A 15 7.08 -11.77 1.94
CA ALA A 15 7.85 -10.64 2.46
C ALA A 15 7.08 -9.94 3.57
N VAL A 16 7.81 -9.26 4.43
CA VAL A 16 7.21 -8.24 5.28
C VAL A 16 6.79 -7.11 4.36
N CYS A 17 5.50 -6.87 4.28
CA CYS A 17 4.96 -5.73 3.58
C CYS A 17 5.46 -4.43 4.19
N CYS A 18 5.69 -3.47 3.37
CA CYS A 18 5.87 -2.10 3.76
C CYS A 18 4.78 -1.64 4.71
N GLY A 19 5.15 -1.03 5.82
CA GLY A 19 4.19 -0.52 6.78
C GLY A 19 3.38 0.63 6.20
N CYS A 20 2.09 0.67 6.52
CA CYS A 20 1.26 1.85 6.37
C CYS A 20 1.25 2.65 7.67
N ALA A 21 1.36 3.98 7.56
CA ALA A 21 1.16 4.90 8.66
C ALA A 21 -0.07 5.78 8.36
N ALA A 22 -0.85 6.08 9.39
CA ALA A 22 -1.90 7.07 9.27
C ALA A 22 -1.27 8.44 8.97
N THR A 23 -1.88 9.23 8.10
CA THR A 23 -1.56 10.65 7.99
C THR A 23 -2.16 11.35 9.19
N ASP A 24 -1.41 12.23 9.83
CA ASP A 24 -1.86 13.02 10.98
C ASP A 24 -2.77 14.16 10.46
N ASP A 25 -4.02 13.82 10.09
CA ASP A 25 -5.02 14.77 9.60
C ASP A 25 -5.89 15.37 10.70
N GLY A 26 -5.53 15.12 11.97
CA GLY A 26 -6.25 15.69 13.12
C GLY A 26 -7.65 15.13 13.36
N SER A 27 -8.06 14.08 12.65
CA SER A 27 -9.36 13.42 12.87
C SER A 27 -9.27 12.44 14.05
N PRO A 28 -10.06 12.63 15.13
CA PRO A 28 -10.04 11.70 16.25
C PRO A 28 -10.67 10.35 15.86
N PRO A 29 -10.23 9.25 16.48
CA PRO A 29 -10.82 7.92 16.26
C PRO A 29 -12.31 7.94 16.66
N PRO A 30 -13.17 7.11 16.03
CA PRO A 30 -14.60 7.10 16.32
C PRO A 30 -14.85 6.69 17.78
N ALA A 31 -15.39 7.63 18.53
CA ALA A 31 -15.73 7.45 19.95
C ALA A 31 -16.85 6.43 20.13
N ALA A 32 -16.66 5.54 21.09
CA ALA A 32 -17.68 4.61 21.54
C ALA A 32 -18.91 5.39 22.05
N LYS A 33 -20.10 4.94 21.63
CA LYS A 33 -21.39 5.55 21.98
C LYS A 33 -21.68 5.38 23.49
N THR A 34 -21.66 6.48 24.21
CA THR A 34 -22.32 6.61 25.53
C THR A 34 -23.53 7.52 25.41
N ALA A 35 -24.64 7.08 25.99
CA ALA A 35 -25.96 7.73 25.91
C ALA A 35 -26.06 9.02 26.74
N PRO A 36 -27.07 9.88 26.52
CA PRO A 36 -27.04 11.29 26.93
C PRO A 36 -27.60 11.54 28.32
N ALA A 37 -26.95 12.45 29.06
CA ALA A 37 -27.51 13.05 30.27
C ALA A 37 -28.07 14.44 29.95
N LYS A 38 -29.33 14.68 30.38
CA LYS A 38 -30.07 15.92 30.22
C LYS A 38 -29.53 17.00 31.20
N ALA A 39 -29.34 18.23 30.73
CA ALA A 39 -29.25 19.38 31.61
C ALA A 39 -29.92 20.64 31.05
N LYS A 40 -30.48 21.44 31.97
CA LYS A 40 -31.57 22.40 31.85
C LYS A 40 -31.16 23.74 31.29
N LYS A 41 -32.18 24.45 30.74
CA LYS A 41 -32.20 25.87 30.31
C LYS A 41 -31.85 26.87 31.42
N GLY A 42 -31.05 27.89 31.06
CA GLY A 42 -30.95 29.16 31.78
C GLY A 42 -30.86 30.32 30.78
N ARG A 43 -31.93 31.14 30.75
CA ARG A 43 -32.02 32.43 30.01
C ARG A 43 -31.30 33.50 30.80
N ARG A 44 -30.49 34.34 30.16
CA ARG A 44 -30.35 35.73 30.59
C ARG A 44 -29.96 36.70 29.46
N ALA A 45 -30.43 37.94 29.61
CA ALA A 45 -30.66 38.98 28.64
C ALA A 45 -29.40 39.76 28.17
N LYS A 46 -29.61 40.37 27.03
CA LYS A 46 -28.80 41.33 26.27
C LYS A 46 -28.68 42.68 26.95
N PRO A 47 -27.64 43.42 26.79
CA PRO A 47 -27.73 44.87 26.50
C PRO A 47 -27.09 45.26 25.17
N ALA A 48 -27.61 46.36 24.60
CA ALA A 48 -27.32 46.91 23.28
C ALA A 48 -26.19 47.96 23.31
N PRO A 49 -25.83 48.57 22.18
CA PRO A 49 -24.44 48.81 21.78
C PRO A 49 -23.97 50.25 22.04
N ALA A 50 -22.66 50.41 22.20
CA ALA A 50 -21.99 51.70 22.14
C ALA A 50 -21.28 51.88 20.79
N VAL A 51 -21.48 53.00 20.16
CA VAL A 51 -20.85 53.46 18.92
C VAL A 51 -19.44 53.93 19.25
N ALA A 52 -18.44 53.44 18.54
CA ALA A 52 -17.06 53.92 18.59
C ALA A 52 -16.63 54.42 17.20
N GLU A 53 -15.96 55.54 17.17
CA GLU A 53 -15.42 56.25 16.01
C GLU A 53 -14.33 55.45 15.26
N PRO A 54 -14.11 55.71 13.96
CA PRO A 54 -13.14 54.96 13.17
C PRO A 54 -11.70 55.45 13.42
N THR A 55 -10.87 54.53 13.90
CA THR A 55 -9.40 54.70 13.94
C THR A 55 -8.79 54.43 12.54
N PRO A 56 -7.75 55.18 12.10
CA PRO A 56 -7.15 54.99 10.80
C PRO A 56 -6.53 53.61 10.67
N ALA A 57 -6.79 52.93 9.54
CA ALA A 57 -6.27 51.61 9.23
C ALA A 57 -4.74 51.62 9.17
N ALA A 58 -4.12 50.82 10.04
CA ALA A 58 -2.70 50.46 9.92
C ALA A 58 -2.49 49.60 8.68
N ALA A 59 -1.39 49.86 7.96
CA ALA A 59 -0.99 49.07 6.81
C ALA A 59 -0.87 47.56 7.18
N PRO A 60 -1.27 46.63 6.28
CA PRO A 60 -1.15 45.20 6.55
C PRO A 60 0.32 44.83 6.76
N PRO A 61 0.62 43.95 7.72
CA PRO A 61 1.98 43.43 7.88
C PRO A 61 2.40 42.65 6.61
N PRO A 62 3.71 42.63 6.29
CA PRO A 62 4.21 41.86 5.16
C PRO A 62 3.83 40.39 5.36
N PRO A 63 3.58 39.64 4.26
CA PRO A 63 3.22 38.23 4.36
C PRO A 63 4.32 37.50 5.11
N ALA A 64 3.94 36.84 6.20
CA ALA A 64 4.86 35.99 6.94
C ALA A 64 5.42 34.95 5.96
N SER A 65 6.74 34.83 5.94
CA SER A 65 7.43 33.78 5.17
C SER A 65 6.79 32.45 5.57
N ALA A 66 6.12 31.79 4.64
CA ALA A 66 5.53 30.48 4.90
C ALA A 66 6.69 29.54 5.27
N GLU A 67 6.72 29.08 6.52
CA GLU A 67 7.57 27.96 6.88
C GLU A 67 7.26 26.79 5.93
N PRO A 68 8.29 26.07 5.43
CA PRO A 68 8.04 24.91 4.58
C PRO A 68 7.13 23.94 5.33
N ALA A 69 5.97 23.65 4.75
CA ALA A 69 5.02 22.71 5.34
C ALA A 69 5.74 21.40 5.65
N ALA A 70 5.53 20.85 6.85
CA ALA A 70 6.08 19.57 7.25
C ALA A 70 5.77 18.50 6.17
N PRO A 71 6.70 17.57 5.87
CA PRO A 71 6.47 16.55 4.87
C PRO A 71 5.21 15.76 5.21
N ALA A 72 4.38 15.49 4.20
CA ALA A 72 3.08 14.81 4.38
C ALA A 72 3.24 13.38 4.92
N CYS A 73 4.42 12.76 4.77
CA CYS A 73 4.75 11.41 5.24
C CYS A 73 6.14 11.37 5.86
N PRO A 74 6.40 10.42 6.77
CA PRO A 74 7.73 10.13 7.29
C PRO A 74 8.76 9.85 6.17
N GLU A 75 10.03 10.01 6.49
CA GLU A 75 11.13 9.68 5.58
C GLU A 75 11.05 8.22 5.12
N GLY A 76 11.35 7.95 3.85
CA GLY A 76 11.26 6.63 3.25
C GLY A 76 9.86 6.20 2.84
N MET A 77 8.82 6.97 3.17
CA MET A 77 7.43 6.68 2.79
C MET A 77 6.96 7.60 1.64
N ALA A 78 5.95 7.13 0.92
CA ALA A 78 5.23 7.89 -0.09
C ALA A 78 3.82 8.21 0.39
N LEU A 79 3.33 9.41 0.07
CA LEU A 79 1.92 9.75 0.23
C LEU A 79 1.11 9.05 -0.87
N VAL A 80 0.13 8.27 -0.47
CA VAL A 80 -0.88 7.67 -1.34
C VAL A 80 -2.19 8.41 -1.10
N GLU A 81 -2.62 9.21 -2.07
CA GLU A 81 -3.83 10.03 -1.95
C GLU A 81 -4.60 10.04 -3.26
N GLY A 82 -5.93 9.91 -3.20
CA GLY A 82 -6.81 9.98 -4.36
C GLY A 82 -8.08 9.17 -4.19
N ASP A 83 -8.76 8.96 -5.31
CA ASP A 83 -10.05 8.30 -5.38
C ASP A 83 -9.89 6.82 -5.79
N HIS A 84 -10.15 5.91 -4.85
CA HIS A 84 -10.03 4.46 -5.03
C HIS A 84 -11.35 3.86 -5.51
N CYS A 85 -11.35 3.17 -6.64
CA CYS A 85 -12.45 2.36 -7.12
C CYS A 85 -12.37 0.92 -6.57
N ARG A 86 -13.41 0.44 -5.89
CA ARG A 86 -13.42 -0.90 -5.28
C ARG A 86 -13.78 -2.03 -6.24
N ALA A 87 -14.52 -1.72 -7.29
CA ALA A 87 -14.94 -2.70 -8.27
C ALA A 87 -14.40 -2.28 -9.64
N VAL A 88 -13.34 -2.94 -10.08
CA VAL A 88 -12.62 -2.61 -11.31
C VAL A 88 -12.84 -3.70 -12.34
N GLU A 89 -13.30 -3.32 -13.51
CA GLU A 89 -13.29 -4.18 -14.70
C GLU A 89 -11.98 -4.03 -15.43
N GLN A 90 -11.23 -5.13 -15.56
CA GLN A 90 -9.99 -5.23 -16.32
C GLN A 90 -10.15 -6.27 -17.42
N ARG A 91 -10.32 -5.82 -18.65
CA ARG A 91 -10.51 -6.69 -19.80
C ARG A 91 -9.17 -6.99 -20.47
N CYS A 92 -8.83 -8.28 -20.53
CA CYS A 92 -7.66 -8.74 -21.28
C CYS A 92 -7.91 -8.71 -22.78
N LEU A 93 -7.00 -8.09 -23.52
CA LEU A 93 -7.02 -8.02 -24.98
C LEU A 93 -6.13 -9.11 -25.59
N GLU A 94 -5.03 -9.46 -24.92
CA GLU A 94 -4.05 -10.41 -25.40
C GLU A 94 -3.63 -11.34 -24.27
N GLN A 95 -4.02 -12.60 -24.36
CA GLN A 95 -3.71 -13.61 -23.36
C GLN A 95 -2.36 -14.27 -23.64
N LEU A 96 -1.58 -14.52 -22.59
CA LEU A 96 -0.34 -15.30 -22.72
C LEU A 96 -0.65 -16.79 -22.73
N SER A 97 0.13 -17.55 -23.48
CA SER A 97 0.04 -19.01 -23.46
C SER A 97 0.65 -19.57 -22.17
N ALA A 98 0.04 -20.63 -21.64
CA ALA A 98 0.63 -21.45 -20.61
C ALA A 98 1.82 -22.27 -21.17
N ALA A 99 2.63 -22.85 -20.28
CA ALA A 99 3.80 -23.64 -20.67
C ALA A 99 3.45 -24.90 -21.49
N ASP A 100 2.23 -25.38 -21.37
CA ASP A 100 1.67 -26.53 -22.15
C ASP A 100 1.02 -26.13 -23.47
N GLY A 101 1.08 -24.83 -23.85
CA GLY A 101 0.51 -24.29 -25.08
C GLY A 101 -0.96 -23.89 -24.98
N GLY A 102 -1.63 -24.10 -23.84
CA GLY A 102 -2.98 -23.62 -23.56
C GLY A 102 -3.00 -22.11 -23.26
N ALA A 103 -4.19 -21.52 -23.17
CA ALA A 103 -4.34 -20.18 -22.66
C ALA A 103 -4.12 -20.14 -21.14
N ASP A 104 -3.30 -19.21 -20.66
CA ASP A 104 -3.17 -18.95 -19.23
C ASP A 104 -4.13 -17.82 -18.85
N GLU A 105 -5.30 -18.19 -18.34
CA GLU A 105 -6.36 -17.25 -17.98
C GLU A 105 -5.92 -16.23 -16.91
N ASN A 106 -4.85 -16.54 -16.16
CA ASN A 106 -4.32 -15.68 -15.11
C ASN A 106 -3.25 -14.71 -15.64
N ARG A 107 -2.77 -14.87 -16.88
CA ARG A 107 -1.69 -14.08 -17.45
C ARG A 107 -2.15 -13.35 -18.71
N CYS A 108 -2.21 -12.05 -18.63
CA CYS A 108 -2.58 -11.17 -19.73
C CYS A 108 -1.38 -10.33 -20.17
N ALA A 109 -1.08 -10.34 -21.46
CA ALA A 109 -0.01 -9.52 -22.02
C ALA A 109 -0.43 -8.05 -22.14
N LYS A 110 -1.71 -7.82 -22.51
CA LYS A 110 -2.23 -6.47 -22.76
C LYS A 110 -3.67 -6.32 -22.30
N PHE A 111 -3.92 -5.28 -21.54
CA PHE A 111 -5.27 -4.91 -21.08
C PHE A 111 -5.84 -3.71 -21.83
N GLU A 112 -7.17 -3.67 -21.94
CA GLU A 112 -7.92 -2.46 -22.24
C GLU A 112 -7.81 -1.49 -21.03
N ALA A 113 -8.05 -0.20 -21.26
CA ALA A 113 -8.17 0.77 -20.16
C ALA A 113 -9.23 0.31 -19.15
N SER A 114 -8.85 0.25 -17.88
CA SER A 114 -9.72 -0.22 -16.80
C SER A 114 -10.95 0.68 -16.63
N LYS A 115 -12.06 0.10 -16.14
CA LYS A 115 -13.29 0.82 -15.86
C LYS A 115 -13.72 0.60 -14.42
N CYS A 116 -14.09 1.69 -13.75
CA CYS A 116 -14.72 1.58 -12.44
C CYS A 116 -16.18 1.19 -12.61
N THR A 117 -16.58 0.05 -12.03
CA THR A 117 -17.95 -0.48 -12.09
C THR A 117 -18.68 -0.37 -10.74
N SER A 118 -18.07 0.28 -9.77
CA SER A 118 -18.64 0.48 -8.45
C SER A 118 -19.88 1.35 -8.48
N THR A 119 -20.96 0.94 -7.78
CA THR A 119 -22.27 1.60 -7.81
C THR A 119 -22.68 2.29 -6.51
N ALA A 120 -21.93 2.14 -5.43
CA ALA A 120 -22.25 2.75 -4.12
C ALA A 120 -21.33 3.93 -3.85
N PRO A 121 -21.63 4.88 -2.91
CA PRO A 121 -20.94 6.17 -2.88
C PRO A 121 -19.44 6.03 -3.05
N GLU A 122 -19.05 6.03 -4.27
CA GLU A 122 -17.73 5.71 -4.80
C GLU A 122 -17.35 6.78 -5.85
N PRO A 123 -16.09 7.08 -5.97
CA PRO A 123 -14.90 6.45 -5.38
C PRO A 123 -14.68 6.79 -3.91
N ARG A 124 -14.00 5.90 -3.17
CA ARG A 124 -13.60 6.17 -1.78
C ARG A 124 -12.32 6.98 -1.75
N LYS A 125 -12.35 8.14 -1.12
CA LYS A 125 -11.12 8.90 -0.87
C LYS A 125 -10.21 8.13 0.08
N MET A 126 -8.96 7.99 -0.33
CA MET A 126 -7.91 7.36 0.46
C MET A 126 -6.78 8.36 0.68
N ARG A 127 -6.20 8.33 1.88
CA ARG A 127 -5.02 9.12 2.22
C ARG A 127 -4.24 8.40 3.31
N PHE A 128 -3.03 7.97 3.00
CA PHE A 128 -2.13 7.27 3.93
C PHE A 128 -0.69 7.35 3.42
N CYS A 129 0.26 7.04 4.29
CA CYS A 129 1.66 6.89 3.92
C CYS A 129 2.00 5.40 3.79
N MET A 130 2.76 5.04 2.76
CA MET A 130 3.26 3.69 2.53
C MET A 130 4.76 3.71 2.25
N ASP A 131 5.49 2.72 2.75
CA ASP A 131 6.91 2.59 2.46
C ASP A 131 7.17 2.50 0.95
N ARG A 132 8.24 3.16 0.49
CA ARG A 132 8.58 3.18 -0.94
C ARG A 132 9.15 1.86 -1.44
N TYR A 133 9.67 1.05 -0.56
CA TYR A 133 10.38 -0.18 -0.87
C TYR A 133 9.95 -1.30 0.06
N GLU A 134 10.07 -2.53 -0.41
CA GLU A 134 9.92 -3.73 0.39
C GLU A 134 10.86 -3.71 1.62
N TYR A 135 10.44 -4.34 2.73
CA TYR A 135 11.29 -4.41 3.93
C TYR A 135 12.57 -5.21 3.67
N PRO A 136 13.75 -4.77 4.12
CA PRO A 136 13.99 -3.69 5.11
C PRO A 136 14.09 -2.26 4.53
N GLY A 137 13.70 -2.02 3.29
CA GLY A 137 13.67 -0.68 2.69
C GLY A 137 15.04 -0.17 2.25
N LYS A 138 16.04 -1.05 2.13
CA LYS A 138 17.39 -0.68 1.77
C LYS A 138 17.72 -1.08 0.33
N VAL A 139 17.87 -0.10 -0.52
CA VAL A 139 18.24 -0.30 -1.93
C VAL A 139 19.54 -1.12 -2.01
N GLY A 140 19.53 -2.15 -2.86
CA GLY A 140 20.65 -3.08 -3.03
C GLY A 140 20.61 -4.32 -2.11
N GLU A 141 19.79 -4.32 -1.05
CA GLU A 141 19.54 -5.51 -0.23
C GLU A 141 18.33 -6.27 -0.77
N LYS A 142 18.29 -7.59 -0.58
CA LYS A 142 17.09 -8.39 -0.93
C LYS A 142 15.99 -8.19 0.11
N PRO A 143 14.72 -8.16 -0.29
CA PRO A 143 13.61 -8.08 0.65
C PRO A 143 13.57 -9.31 1.57
N MET A 144 13.14 -9.12 2.81
CA MET A 144 12.98 -10.22 3.77
C MET A 144 11.78 -11.09 3.39
N THR A 145 11.95 -12.41 3.44
CA THR A 145 10.89 -13.41 3.19
C THR A 145 10.92 -14.50 4.25
N LEU A 146 10.08 -15.54 4.11
CA LEU A 146 9.92 -16.63 5.10
C LEU A 146 9.46 -16.14 6.47
N VAL A 147 8.64 -15.11 6.50
CA VAL A 147 8.02 -14.56 7.72
C VAL A 147 6.54 -14.91 7.79
N SER A 148 6.05 -15.20 8.97
CA SER A 148 4.61 -15.37 9.19
C SER A 148 3.90 -14.01 9.18
N TRP A 149 2.57 -14.02 9.00
CA TRP A 149 1.75 -12.82 9.12
C TRP A 149 1.94 -12.12 10.48
N THR A 150 1.96 -12.89 11.56
CA THR A 150 2.17 -12.38 12.93
C THR A 150 3.56 -11.75 13.10
N ASP A 151 4.58 -12.32 12.46
CA ASP A 151 5.93 -11.73 12.52
C ASP A 151 6.00 -10.45 11.70
N ALA A 152 5.37 -10.42 10.53
CA ALA A 152 5.25 -9.21 9.72
C ALA A 152 4.53 -8.09 10.47
N GLU A 153 3.40 -8.38 11.12
CA GLU A 153 2.68 -7.41 11.96
C GLU A 153 3.56 -6.88 13.10
N ARG A 154 4.31 -7.77 13.77
CA ARG A 154 5.23 -7.39 14.85
C ARG A 154 6.37 -6.52 14.37
N VAL A 155 6.95 -6.84 13.20
CA VAL A 155 8.00 -6.02 12.58
C VAL A 155 7.47 -4.63 12.25
N CYS A 156 6.32 -4.51 11.59
CA CYS A 156 5.70 -3.21 11.30
C CYS A 156 5.45 -2.40 12.58
N ALA A 157 4.87 -3.03 13.60
CA ALA A 157 4.59 -2.38 14.88
C ALA A 157 5.87 -1.87 15.58
N SER A 158 6.98 -2.60 15.48
CA SER A 158 8.27 -2.18 16.06
C SER A 158 8.86 -0.92 15.41
N HIS A 159 8.39 -0.57 14.21
CA HIS A 159 8.75 0.65 13.49
C HIS A 159 7.65 1.74 13.57
N GLY A 160 6.66 1.58 14.46
CA GLY A 160 5.52 2.50 14.56
C GLY A 160 4.58 2.47 13.37
N LYS A 161 4.56 1.37 12.62
CA LYS A 161 3.76 1.14 11.42
C LYS A 161 2.78 0.00 11.65
N ARG A 162 1.91 -0.23 10.68
CA ARG A 162 1.00 -1.39 10.62
C ARG A 162 1.08 -2.04 9.24
N LEU A 163 0.58 -3.25 9.10
CA LEU A 163 0.33 -3.81 7.78
C LEU A 163 -0.72 -2.96 7.04
N CYS A 164 -0.53 -2.76 5.75
CA CYS A 164 -1.52 -2.12 4.90
C CYS A 164 -2.74 -3.04 4.75
N THR A 165 -3.93 -2.47 4.63
CA THR A 165 -5.10 -3.24 4.22
C THR A 165 -4.98 -3.64 2.75
N GLU A 166 -5.72 -4.67 2.33
CA GLU A 166 -5.79 -5.08 0.92
C GLU A 166 -6.16 -3.90 -0.01
N SER A 167 -7.15 -3.10 0.39
CA SER A 167 -7.57 -1.93 -0.40
C SER A 167 -6.49 -0.86 -0.50
N GLU A 168 -5.71 -0.64 0.56
CA GLU A 168 -4.58 0.30 0.54
C GLU A 168 -3.46 -0.19 -0.38
N PHE A 169 -3.11 -1.47 -0.28
CA PHE A 169 -2.11 -2.08 -1.16
C PHE A 169 -2.55 -2.01 -2.63
N THR A 170 -3.79 -2.43 -2.92
CA THR A 170 -4.36 -2.38 -4.26
C THR A 170 -4.33 -0.97 -4.83
N PHE A 171 -4.80 0.02 -4.08
CA PHE A 171 -4.81 1.41 -4.54
C PHE A 171 -3.40 1.98 -4.72
N ALA A 172 -2.47 1.65 -3.82
CA ALA A 172 -1.06 2.04 -3.96
C ALA A 172 -0.42 1.47 -5.24
N CYS A 173 -0.83 0.28 -5.66
CA CYS A 173 -0.38 -0.40 -6.87
C CYS A 173 -1.03 0.18 -8.14
N GLU A 174 -2.36 0.29 -8.16
CA GLU A 174 -3.16 0.63 -9.35
C GLU A 174 -3.27 2.12 -9.63
N GLY A 175 -3.26 2.93 -8.57
CA GLY A 175 -3.60 4.34 -8.64
C GLY A 175 -5.05 4.59 -9.08
N GLU A 176 -5.38 5.85 -9.32
CA GLU A 176 -6.72 6.28 -9.79
C GLU A 176 -7.06 5.77 -11.20
N LYS A 177 -6.04 5.39 -11.98
CA LYS A 177 -6.22 4.82 -13.33
C LYS A 177 -6.52 3.32 -13.30
N MET A 178 -6.52 2.70 -12.12
CA MET A 178 -6.79 1.28 -11.94
C MET A 178 -5.90 0.40 -12.82
N LEU A 179 -4.60 0.70 -12.83
CA LEU A 179 -3.62 0.03 -13.67
C LEU A 179 -3.51 -1.46 -13.30
N PRO A 180 -3.55 -2.40 -14.25
CA PRO A 180 -3.33 -3.81 -13.96
C PRO A 180 -1.89 -4.13 -13.54
N TYR A 181 -0.93 -3.34 -13.97
CA TYR A 181 0.46 -3.35 -13.53
C TYR A 181 0.85 -1.95 -13.07
N THR A 182 1.72 -1.82 -12.09
CA THR A 182 2.16 -0.51 -11.55
C THR A 182 2.59 0.47 -12.64
N TYR A 183 3.16 -0.04 -13.72
CA TYR A 183 3.73 0.69 -14.84
C TYR A 183 2.81 0.81 -16.06
N GLY A 184 1.58 0.29 -16.03
CA GLY A 184 0.63 0.45 -17.14
C GLY A 184 -0.23 -0.77 -17.47
N TYR A 185 -0.63 -0.86 -18.74
CA TYR A 185 -1.59 -1.85 -19.23
C TYR A 185 -0.95 -3.02 -19.99
N GLU A 186 0.33 -2.96 -20.25
CA GLU A 186 1.08 -4.00 -20.95
C GLU A 186 2.07 -4.67 -20.02
N ARG A 187 2.10 -6.02 -20.06
CA ARG A 187 3.00 -6.83 -19.24
C ARG A 187 4.42 -6.75 -19.79
N ASP A 188 5.37 -6.43 -18.93
CA ASP A 188 6.79 -6.36 -19.29
C ASP A 188 7.66 -6.89 -18.14
N ALA A 189 8.22 -8.07 -18.34
CA ALA A 189 9.12 -8.72 -17.38
C ALA A 189 10.49 -8.02 -17.23
N LYS A 190 10.79 -7.01 -18.05
CA LYS A 190 12.00 -6.19 -17.90
C LYS A 190 11.79 -5.08 -16.88
N LYS A 191 10.54 -4.65 -16.69
CA LYS A 191 10.19 -3.57 -15.78
C LYS A 191 10.11 -4.00 -14.33
N CYS A 192 9.61 -5.21 -14.07
CA CYS A 192 9.48 -5.77 -12.72
C CYS A 192 10.04 -7.19 -12.68
N ASN A 193 10.44 -7.64 -11.51
CA ASN A 193 10.87 -9.02 -11.29
C ASN A 193 9.67 -9.98 -11.29
N ILE A 194 9.13 -10.25 -12.48
CA ILE A 194 8.00 -11.14 -12.75
C ILE A 194 8.39 -12.22 -13.75
N ASP A 195 7.51 -13.21 -13.96
CA ASP A 195 7.66 -14.28 -14.99
C ASP A 195 8.85 -15.22 -14.79
N LYS A 196 9.47 -15.23 -13.62
CA LYS A 196 10.49 -16.24 -13.31
C LYS A 196 9.85 -17.62 -13.10
N PRO A 197 10.54 -18.70 -13.49
CA PRO A 197 10.09 -20.05 -13.21
C PRO A 197 9.95 -20.27 -11.71
N TYR A 198 8.82 -20.83 -11.29
CA TYR A 198 8.65 -21.25 -9.91
C TYR A 198 9.46 -22.51 -9.64
N LEU A 199 10.36 -22.46 -8.68
CA LEU A 199 11.13 -23.61 -8.22
C LEU A 199 10.53 -24.15 -6.92
N THR A 200 9.93 -25.34 -6.99
CA THR A 200 9.40 -26.01 -5.79
C THR A 200 10.54 -26.37 -4.83
N PRO A 201 10.44 -26.04 -3.54
CA PRO A 201 11.38 -26.48 -2.55
C PRO A 201 11.37 -28.01 -2.43
N GLN A 202 12.55 -28.60 -2.41
CA GLN A 202 12.75 -30.03 -2.19
C GLN A 202 12.88 -30.36 -0.70
N LYS A 203 13.08 -29.36 0.15
CA LYS A 203 13.19 -29.46 1.60
C LYS A 203 12.28 -28.45 2.27
N HIS A 204 11.86 -28.75 3.49
CA HIS A 204 11.11 -27.79 4.30
C HIS A 204 11.97 -26.57 4.61
N LEU A 205 11.44 -25.39 4.34
CA LEU A 205 12.06 -24.13 4.70
C LEU A 205 11.60 -23.69 6.10
N LEU A 206 12.58 -23.36 6.93
CA LEU A 206 12.37 -22.82 8.27
C LEU A 206 12.04 -21.32 8.20
N PRO A 207 11.55 -20.70 9.29
CA PRO A 207 11.49 -19.24 9.41
C PRO A 207 12.85 -18.60 9.11
N TYR A 208 12.86 -17.38 8.59
CA TYR A 208 14.00 -16.73 7.96
C TYR A 208 15.32 -16.87 8.74
N ASP A 209 15.35 -16.40 10.00
CA ASP A 209 16.59 -16.46 10.82
C ASP A 209 17.05 -17.89 11.10
N GLN A 210 16.12 -18.80 11.34
CA GLN A 210 16.42 -20.20 11.59
C GLN A 210 16.91 -20.88 10.32
N CYS A 211 16.37 -20.51 9.16
CA CYS A 211 16.79 -21.02 7.87
C CYS A 211 18.23 -20.59 7.56
N LEU A 212 18.55 -19.33 7.74
CA LEU A 212 19.91 -18.82 7.49
C LEU A 212 20.96 -19.43 8.44
N ALA A 213 20.56 -19.74 9.67
CA ALA A 213 21.43 -20.40 10.65
C ALA A 213 21.63 -21.92 10.36
N ASN A 214 20.78 -22.52 9.51
CA ASN A 214 20.86 -23.93 9.16
C ASN A 214 21.44 -24.09 7.73
N PRO A 215 22.65 -24.65 7.55
CA PRO A 215 23.28 -24.73 6.23
C PRO A 215 22.44 -25.45 5.16
N ALA A 216 21.71 -26.50 5.54
CA ALA A 216 20.88 -27.26 4.60
C ALA A 216 19.62 -26.47 4.17
N CYS A 217 19.04 -25.70 5.07
CA CYS A 217 17.93 -24.81 4.76
C CYS A 217 18.43 -23.60 3.94
N ALA A 218 19.55 -23.00 4.32
CA ALA A 218 20.13 -21.87 3.61
C ALA A 218 20.47 -22.22 2.16
N ALA A 219 21.04 -23.40 1.92
CA ALA A 219 21.34 -23.87 0.56
C ALA A 219 20.07 -24.10 -0.27
N GLU A 220 19.04 -24.70 0.30
CA GLU A 220 17.76 -24.88 -0.38
C GLU A 220 17.04 -23.56 -0.65
N TYR A 221 17.05 -22.66 0.32
CA TYR A 221 16.51 -21.32 0.17
C TYR A 221 17.21 -20.55 -0.95
N ALA A 222 18.55 -20.56 -0.99
CA ALA A 222 19.31 -19.91 -2.06
C ALA A 222 18.99 -20.50 -3.45
N ARG A 223 18.69 -21.81 -3.53
CA ARG A 223 18.32 -22.47 -4.79
C ARG A 223 16.99 -21.98 -5.35
N VAL A 224 16.01 -21.72 -4.47
CA VAL A 224 14.65 -21.32 -4.87
C VAL A 224 14.44 -19.81 -4.84
N ASP A 225 15.42 -19.04 -4.39
CA ASP A 225 15.33 -17.59 -4.22
C ASP A 225 15.33 -16.87 -5.56
N GLY A 226 14.15 -16.46 -6.00
CA GLY A 226 13.97 -15.67 -7.22
C GLY A 226 13.98 -14.16 -6.99
N ARG A 227 14.15 -13.69 -5.74
CA ARG A 227 14.16 -12.25 -5.43
C ARG A 227 15.40 -11.57 -6.01
N GLU A 228 15.22 -10.31 -6.35
CA GLU A 228 16.30 -9.39 -6.74
C GLU A 228 16.46 -8.30 -5.68
N PRO A 229 17.61 -7.62 -5.65
CA PRO A 229 17.80 -6.53 -4.72
C PRO A 229 16.78 -5.41 -4.93
N ILE A 230 16.29 -4.84 -3.84
CA ILE A 230 15.39 -3.68 -3.81
C ILE A 230 15.97 -2.57 -4.70
N GLY A 231 15.15 -2.00 -5.58
CA GLY A 231 15.54 -0.94 -6.51
C GLY A 231 16.24 -1.43 -7.78
N SER A 232 16.38 -2.74 -8.00
CA SER A 232 16.93 -3.30 -9.26
C SER A 232 16.08 -2.96 -10.48
N HIS A 233 14.79 -2.72 -10.26
CA HIS A 233 13.80 -2.43 -11.30
C HIS A 233 13.24 -1.01 -11.17
N PRO A 234 13.96 0.02 -11.64
CA PRO A 234 13.53 1.42 -11.47
C PRO A 234 12.23 1.77 -12.19
N GLU A 235 11.82 0.96 -13.18
CA GLU A 235 10.53 1.12 -13.87
C GLU A 235 9.38 0.36 -13.20
N CYS A 236 9.67 -0.52 -12.21
CA CYS A 236 8.65 -1.20 -11.40
C CYS A 236 8.14 -0.25 -10.31
N VAL A 237 7.52 0.83 -10.72
CA VAL A 237 7.11 1.92 -9.83
C VAL A 237 5.65 2.28 -10.06
N SER A 238 4.92 2.44 -8.96
CA SER A 238 3.51 2.83 -8.98
C SER A 238 3.34 4.34 -9.23
N PRO A 239 2.10 4.80 -9.54
CA PRO A 239 1.81 6.22 -9.70
C PRO A 239 2.18 7.09 -8.48
N PHE A 240 2.33 6.49 -7.31
CA PHE A 240 2.70 7.17 -6.06
C PHE A 240 4.20 7.08 -5.74
N GLY A 241 5.01 6.49 -6.62
CA GLY A 241 6.45 6.34 -6.39
C GLY A 241 6.81 5.24 -5.39
N ILE A 242 6.03 4.16 -5.35
CA ILE A 242 6.27 2.95 -4.57
C ILE A 242 6.74 1.85 -5.50
N TYR A 243 7.82 1.16 -5.14
CA TYR A 243 8.50 0.19 -5.98
C TYR A 243 8.09 -1.24 -5.65
N ASP A 244 8.27 -2.12 -6.64
CA ASP A 244 8.19 -3.57 -6.54
C ASP A 244 6.81 -4.14 -6.11
N LEU A 245 5.72 -3.34 -6.15
CA LEU A 245 4.35 -3.81 -5.87
C LEU A 245 3.83 -4.87 -6.87
N ASN A 246 4.55 -5.10 -7.97
CA ASN A 246 4.33 -6.22 -8.88
C ASN A 246 5.56 -7.12 -8.94
N GLY A 247 5.51 -8.26 -8.30
CA GLY A 247 6.59 -9.24 -8.33
C GLY A 247 7.55 -9.11 -7.17
N ASN A 248 8.78 -9.51 -7.38
CA ASN A 248 9.89 -9.62 -6.44
C ASN A 248 9.56 -10.51 -5.22
N ALA A 249 8.79 -10.04 -4.25
CA ALA A 249 8.28 -10.88 -3.17
C ALA A 249 6.76 -10.70 -2.97
N ASN A 250 6.10 -11.73 -2.42
CA ASN A 250 4.70 -11.60 -2.01
C ASN A 250 4.63 -10.87 -0.66
N GLU A 251 3.63 -10.02 -0.50
CA GLU A 251 3.50 -9.16 0.65
C GLU A 251 2.29 -9.51 1.51
N TRP A 252 2.48 -9.41 2.83
CA TRP A 252 1.41 -9.56 3.79
C TRP A 252 0.57 -8.29 3.87
N VAL A 253 -0.75 -8.45 3.84
CA VAL A 253 -1.70 -7.37 4.08
C VAL A 253 -2.56 -7.68 5.30
N SER A 254 -3.02 -6.63 5.97
CA SER A 254 -4.03 -6.72 7.01
C SER A 254 -5.39 -6.82 6.32
N GLN A 255 -6.08 -7.95 6.47
CA GLN A 255 -7.50 -8.03 6.19
C GLN A 255 -8.25 -7.83 7.49
N PRO A 256 -9.28 -6.98 7.54
CA PRO A 256 -10.24 -7.05 8.62
C PRO A 256 -10.91 -8.43 8.52
N TRP A 257 -10.52 -9.34 9.41
CA TRP A 257 -11.17 -10.65 9.51
C TRP A 257 -12.65 -10.40 9.78
N LYS A 258 -13.47 -10.59 8.77
CA LYS A 258 -14.91 -10.70 8.95
C LYS A 258 -15.15 -12.16 9.35
N ASN A 259 -15.34 -12.38 10.65
CA ASN A 259 -15.91 -13.64 11.10
C ASN A 259 -17.25 -13.82 10.37
N PRO A 260 -17.48 -14.94 9.66
CA PRO A 260 -18.75 -15.18 8.96
C PRO A 260 -19.92 -15.26 9.92
#